data_528dace972c7edffd185468f47c4142c
#
_entry.id   528dace972c7edffd185468f47c4142c
#
_cell.length_a   1.000
_cell.length_b   1.000
_cell.length_c   1.000
_cell.angle_alpha   90.00
_cell.angle_beta   90.00
_cell.angle_gamma   90.00
#
_symmetry.space_group_name_H-M   'P 1'
#
loop_
_entity.id
_entity.type
_entity.pdbx_description
1 polymer ?
#
loop_
_entity_poly.entity_id
_entity_poly.type
_entity_poly.pdbx_seq_one_letter_code
_entity_poly.pdbx_strand_id
1 'polypeptide(L)'
;MVEMSVAGIALDAASRTPIVLLRDASGRRQIPIWIDQAQAHNIMAGLQGAETPRPLSHDLMVSLLEAGALQLERVVIHTIEDNTFQALLKLRPKGEDASDTDADTPAKEAAAGEIPTGEAETGEGDLIAIDARPSDAIALAVRTGTAIWMLEEVVAEASIPVDAEADSEEQDQFRRFLDQGA
;
A
#
# COMPACT_ATOMS: atom_id res chain seq x y z
N MET A 1 -10.45 7.81 -9.58
CA MET A 1 -9.41 7.41 -8.60
C MET A 1 -8.51 8.60 -8.31
N VAL A 2 -8.08 8.75 -7.07
CA VAL A 2 -7.17 9.82 -6.61
C VAL A 2 -5.84 9.18 -6.26
N GLU A 3 -4.75 9.74 -6.76
CA GLU A 3 -3.41 9.33 -6.34
C GLU A 3 -3.11 9.88 -4.96
N MET A 4 -2.58 9.01 -4.10
CA MET A 4 -2.28 9.29 -2.71
C MET A 4 -0.80 9.06 -2.44
N SER A 5 -0.22 9.89 -1.60
CA SER A 5 1.14 9.72 -1.09
C SER A 5 1.12 9.55 0.42
N VAL A 6 2.11 8.85 0.96
CA VAL A 6 2.27 8.73 2.42
C VAL A 6 2.85 10.02 2.95
N ALA A 7 2.04 10.82 3.65
CA ALA A 7 2.48 12.07 4.28
C ALA A 7 3.33 11.82 5.55
N GLY A 8 3.06 10.71 6.23
CA GLY A 8 3.79 10.32 7.43
C GLY A 8 3.00 9.35 8.30
N ILE A 9 3.55 9.07 9.47
CA ILE A 9 2.88 8.34 10.53
C ILE A 9 2.77 9.25 11.73
N ALA A 10 1.56 9.37 12.28
CA ALA A 10 1.21 10.15 13.43
C ALA A 10 0.76 9.25 14.59
N LEU A 11 0.62 9.80 15.77
CA LEU A 11 0.05 9.12 16.92
C LEU A 11 -1.26 9.80 17.28
N ASP A 12 -2.35 9.05 17.27
CA ASP A 12 -3.64 9.57 17.77
C ASP A 12 -3.51 9.95 19.25
N ALA A 13 -3.77 11.20 19.55
CA ALA A 13 -3.59 11.77 20.88
C ALA A 13 -4.50 11.11 21.94
N ALA A 14 -5.68 10.65 21.54
CA ALA A 14 -6.68 10.08 22.44
C ALA A 14 -6.42 8.59 22.72
N SER A 15 -6.24 7.79 21.66
CA SER A 15 -6.07 6.33 21.78
C SER A 15 -4.61 5.89 21.89
N ARG A 16 -3.65 6.76 21.55
CA ARG A 16 -2.22 6.47 21.41
C ARG A 16 -1.92 5.36 20.40
N THR A 17 -2.80 5.25 19.42
CA THR A 17 -2.68 4.29 18.32
C THR A 17 -2.01 4.98 17.13
N PRO A 18 -1.06 4.32 16.45
CA PRO A 18 -0.44 4.88 15.25
C PRO A 18 -1.47 5.05 14.11
N ILE A 19 -1.29 6.12 13.34
CA ILE A 19 -2.10 6.45 12.16
C ILE A 19 -1.15 6.67 11.00
N VAL A 20 -1.36 6.00 9.87
CA VAL A 20 -0.73 6.41 8.61
C VAL A 20 -1.60 7.45 7.93
N LEU A 21 -0.98 8.57 7.55
CA LEU A 21 -1.64 9.67 6.86
C LEU A 21 -1.35 9.57 5.37
N LEU A 22 -2.40 9.34 4.58
CA LEU A 22 -2.34 9.43 3.12
C LEU A 22 -2.84 10.80 2.69
N ARG A 23 -2.12 11.46 1.77
CA ARG A 23 -2.44 12.79 1.28
C ARG A 23 -2.58 12.79 -0.24
N ASP A 24 -3.59 13.52 -0.74
CA ASP A 24 -3.79 13.69 -2.17
C ASP A 24 -2.76 14.66 -2.78
N ALA A 25 -2.60 14.63 -4.09
CA ALA A 25 -1.66 15.50 -4.81
C ALA A 25 -1.94 17.00 -4.61
N SER A 26 -3.19 17.38 -4.29
CA SER A 26 -3.54 18.78 -4.00
C SER A 26 -3.04 19.26 -2.63
N GLY A 27 -2.69 18.34 -1.74
CA GLY A 27 -2.26 18.63 -0.37
C GLY A 27 -3.36 19.16 0.54
N ARG A 28 -4.63 19.12 0.13
CA ARG A 28 -5.76 19.68 0.89
C ARG A 28 -6.58 18.64 1.63
N ARG A 29 -6.52 17.39 1.19
CA ARG A 29 -7.25 16.27 1.77
C ARG A 29 -6.29 15.22 2.24
N GLN A 30 -6.54 14.67 3.40
CA GLN A 30 -5.80 13.53 3.89
C GLN A 30 -6.73 12.48 4.48
N ILE A 31 -6.30 11.24 4.43
CA ILE A 31 -7.02 10.09 4.95
C ILE A 31 -6.19 9.48 6.07
N PRO A 32 -6.69 9.50 7.32
CA PRO A 32 -6.09 8.79 8.43
C PRO A 32 -6.50 7.32 8.38
N ILE A 33 -5.54 6.42 8.45
CA ILE A 33 -5.77 4.98 8.56
C ILE A 33 -5.11 4.49 9.85
N TRP A 34 -5.91 4.04 10.83
CA TRP A 34 -5.42 3.49 12.08
C TRP A 34 -4.75 2.15 11.85
N ILE A 35 -3.57 1.99 12.41
CA ILE A 35 -2.72 0.81 12.25
C ILE A 35 -2.13 0.40 13.58
N ASP A 36 -1.59 -0.82 13.67
CA ASP A 36 -0.86 -1.22 14.86
C ASP A 36 0.62 -0.79 14.82
N GLN A 37 1.32 -0.95 15.95
CA GLN A 37 2.72 -0.54 16.08
C GLN A 37 3.66 -1.30 15.15
N ALA A 38 3.41 -2.60 14.91
CA ALA A 38 4.24 -3.40 14.01
C ALA A 38 4.06 -2.97 12.55
N GLN A 39 2.82 -2.65 12.16
CA GLN A 39 2.50 -2.10 10.84
C GLN A 39 3.16 -0.73 10.64
N ALA A 40 3.07 0.16 11.64
CA ALA A 40 3.73 1.46 11.62
C ALA A 40 5.24 1.32 11.45
N HIS A 41 5.87 0.42 12.20
CA HIS A 41 7.30 0.13 12.08
C HIS A 41 7.68 -0.35 10.66
N ASN A 42 6.89 -1.26 10.07
CA ASN A 42 7.15 -1.76 8.73
C ASN A 42 7.03 -0.68 7.65
N ILE A 43 6.04 0.22 7.75
CA ILE A 43 5.89 1.34 6.82
C ILE A 43 7.05 2.33 6.99
N MET A 44 7.39 2.69 8.24
CA MET A 44 8.51 3.61 8.52
C MET A 44 9.84 3.08 8.00
N ALA A 45 10.13 1.79 8.20
CA ALA A 45 11.34 1.16 7.68
C ALA A 45 11.43 1.28 6.15
N GLY A 46 10.30 1.09 5.46
CA GLY A 46 10.23 1.29 4.00
C GLY A 46 10.43 2.74 3.58
N LEU A 47 9.78 3.70 4.26
CA LEU A 47 9.92 5.13 3.97
C LEU A 47 11.34 5.65 4.19
N GLN A 48 12.04 5.12 5.17
CA GLN A 48 13.42 5.53 5.50
C GLN A 48 14.48 4.79 4.67
N GLY A 49 14.09 3.77 3.90
CA GLY A 49 15.05 2.90 3.21
C GLY A 49 16.01 2.23 4.18
N ALA A 50 15.54 1.89 5.39
CA ALA A 50 16.39 1.40 6.46
C ALA A 50 16.98 0.03 6.11
N GLU A 51 18.30 -0.07 6.09
CA GLU A 51 18.99 -1.35 5.98
C GLU A 51 18.87 -2.10 7.31
N THR A 52 18.22 -3.27 7.27
CA THR A 52 18.10 -4.15 8.40
C THR A 52 19.06 -5.33 8.26
N PRO A 53 19.63 -5.89 9.35
CA PRO A 53 20.54 -7.05 9.28
C PRO A 53 19.91 -8.29 8.62
N ARG A 54 18.60 -8.39 8.66
CA ARG A 54 17.80 -9.43 7.99
C ARG A 54 16.56 -8.79 7.37
N PRO A 55 16.09 -9.29 6.20
CA PRO A 55 14.88 -8.79 5.56
C PRO A 55 13.68 -8.83 6.51
N LEU A 56 12.91 -7.76 6.56
CA LEU A 56 11.59 -7.75 7.18
C LEU A 56 10.58 -8.50 6.30
N SER A 57 9.39 -8.78 6.82
CA SER A 57 8.37 -9.53 6.08
C SER A 57 8.04 -8.90 4.72
N HIS A 58 7.92 -7.58 4.64
CA HIS A 58 7.61 -6.90 3.39
C HIS A 58 8.81 -6.86 2.42
N ASP A 59 10.05 -6.85 2.91
CA ASP A 59 11.24 -7.00 2.08
C ASP A 59 11.29 -8.40 1.46
N LEU A 60 10.93 -9.43 2.26
CA LEU A 60 10.79 -10.79 1.76
C LEU A 60 9.67 -10.89 0.71
N MET A 61 8.52 -10.23 0.92
CA MET A 61 7.43 -10.22 -0.07
C MET A 61 7.88 -9.61 -1.39
N VAL A 62 8.61 -8.50 -1.36
CA VAL A 62 9.20 -7.90 -2.58
C VAL A 62 10.13 -8.90 -3.28
N SER A 63 11.01 -9.55 -2.52
CA SER A 63 11.92 -10.56 -3.08
C SER A 63 11.18 -11.76 -3.68
N LEU A 64 10.06 -12.18 -3.10
CA LEU A 64 9.21 -13.25 -3.62
C LEU A 64 8.50 -12.83 -4.92
N LEU A 65 8.01 -11.59 -5.01
CA LEU A 65 7.45 -11.05 -6.25
C LEU A 65 8.51 -11.05 -7.36
N GLU A 66 9.71 -10.58 -7.06
CA GLU A 66 10.82 -10.56 -8.01
C GLU A 66 11.22 -11.98 -8.47
N ALA A 67 11.33 -12.93 -7.53
CA ALA A 67 11.64 -14.33 -7.84
C ALA A 67 10.53 -14.99 -8.68
N GLY A 68 9.28 -14.57 -8.50
CA GLY A 68 8.12 -15.01 -9.29
C GLY A 68 7.98 -14.28 -10.62
N ALA A 69 8.93 -13.42 -10.99
CA ALA A 69 8.85 -12.56 -12.18
C ALA A 69 7.55 -11.71 -12.21
N LEU A 70 7.12 -11.26 -11.03
CA LEU A 70 5.98 -10.35 -10.85
C LEU A 70 6.47 -8.98 -10.39
N GLN A 71 5.71 -7.96 -10.73
CA GLN A 71 5.93 -6.61 -10.22
C GLN A 71 4.62 -6.02 -9.71
N LEU A 72 4.70 -5.23 -8.64
CA LEU A 72 3.58 -4.45 -8.16
C LEU A 72 3.39 -3.26 -9.09
N GLU A 73 2.24 -3.23 -9.79
CA GLU A 73 1.87 -2.18 -10.73
C GLU A 73 1.28 -0.97 -10.02
N ARG A 74 0.34 -1.24 -9.12
CA ARG A 74 -0.32 -0.22 -8.30
C ARG A 74 -1.00 -0.85 -7.08
N VAL A 75 -1.19 -0.02 -6.07
CA VAL A 75 -2.06 -0.31 -4.92
C VAL A 75 -3.37 0.45 -5.11
N VAL A 76 -4.51 -0.18 -4.85
CA VAL A 76 -5.82 0.46 -4.91
C VAL A 76 -6.55 0.26 -3.58
N ILE A 77 -6.84 1.33 -2.85
CA ILE A 77 -7.73 1.31 -1.69
C ILE A 77 -9.13 1.59 -2.23
N HIS A 78 -10.00 0.57 -2.21
CA HIS A 78 -11.21 0.59 -3.02
C HIS A 78 -12.49 0.67 -2.22
N THR A 79 -12.45 0.39 -0.91
CA THR A 79 -13.65 0.50 -0.08
C THR A 79 -13.32 0.78 1.38
N ILE A 80 -14.31 1.25 2.11
CA ILE A 80 -14.33 1.34 3.57
C ILE A 80 -15.65 0.76 4.05
N GLU A 81 -15.60 -0.27 4.87
CA GLU A 81 -16.76 -0.93 5.47
C GLU A 81 -16.53 -1.05 6.97
N ASP A 82 -17.51 -0.65 7.76
CA ASP A 82 -17.42 -0.67 9.23
C ASP A 82 -16.12 -0.04 9.76
N ASN A 83 -15.74 1.10 9.19
CA ASN A 83 -14.50 1.82 9.49
C ASN A 83 -13.21 1.03 9.15
N THR A 84 -13.31 0.00 8.32
CA THR A 84 -12.20 -0.83 7.87
C THR A 84 -11.95 -0.62 6.39
N PHE A 85 -10.77 -0.13 6.06
CA PHE A 85 -10.34 0.03 4.68
C PHE A 85 -9.92 -1.31 4.08
N GLN A 86 -10.22 -1.52 2.79
CA GLN A 86 -9.79 -2.68 2.02
C GLN A 86 -8.92 -2.22 0.85
N ALA A 87 -7.89 -3.00 0.55
CA ALA A 87 -6.96 -2.68 -0.51
C ALA A 87 -6.71 -3.88 -1.43
N LEU A 88 -6.34 -3.58 -2.67
CA LEU A 88 -5.91 -4.55 -3.67
C LEU A 88 -4.48 -4.23 -4.11
N LEU A 89 -3.67 -5.27 -4.19
CA LEU A 89 -2.41 -5.24 -4.92
C LEU A 89 -2.70 -5.61 -6.37
N LYS A 90 -2.34 -4.76 -7.32
CA LYS A 90 -2.41 -5.06 -8.74
C LYS A 90 -1.01 -5.43 -9.22
N LEU A 91 -0.85 -6.70 -9.60
CA LEU A 91 0.43 -7.26 -10.04
C LEU A 91 0.38 -7.56 -11.53
N ARG A 92 1.53 -7.45 -12.19
CA ARG A 92 1.71 -7.92 -13.56
C ARG A 92 2.98 -8.75 -13.70
N PRO A 93 3.08 -9.64 -14.71
CA PRO A 93 4.33 -10.30 -15.08
C PRO A 93 5.41 -9.28 -15.44
N LYS A 94 6.63 -9.53 -14.99
CA LYS A 94 7.80 -8.70 -15.32
C LYS A 94 8.31 -9.12 -16.70
N GLY A 95 8.18 -8.25 -17.70
CA GLY A 95 8.62 -8.53 -19.07
C GLY A 95 7.56 -8.34 -20.15
N GLU A 96 6.32 -8.04 -19.77
CA GLU A 96 5.32 -7.58 -20.75
C GLU A 96 5.29 -6.05 -20.73
N ASP A 97 6.22 -5.43 -21.48
CA ASP A 97 6.10 -4.03 -21.83
C ASP A 97 4.82 -3.86 -22.69
N ALA A 98 4.01 -2.86 -22.36
CA ALA A 98 2.79 -2.51 -23.09
C ALA A 98 3.11 -1.89 -24.47
N SER A 99 3.83 -2.63 -25.30
CA SER A 99 4.06 -2.33 -26.71
C SER A 99 4.31 -3.63 -27.45
N ASP A 100 3.24 -4.30 -27.83
CA ASP A 100 3.04 -4.98 -29.12
C ASP A 100 1.83 -5.92 -28.99
N THR A 101 0.66 -5.37 -29.30
CA THR A 101 -0.48 -6.18 -29.70
C THR A 101 -0.26 -6.62 -31.15
N ASP A 102 0.54 -7.63 -31.37
CA ASP A 102 0.45 -8.45 -32.57
C ASP A 102 -0.20 -9.78 -32.21
N ALA A 103 -1.43 -9.90 -32.68
CA ALA A 103 -2.22 -11.11 -32.62
C ALA A 103 -1.54 -12.19 -33.46
N ASP A 104 -0.94 -13.16 -32.86
CA ASP A 104 -0.95 -14.57 -33.26
C ASP A 104 0.14 -15.36 -32.49
N THR A 105 -0.18 -15.91 -31.32
CA THR A 105 0.56 -17.04 -30.76
C THR A 105 -0.36 -17.88 -29.88
N PRO A 106 -0.49 -19.20 -30.15
CA PRO A 106 -1.40 -20.05 -29.40
C PRO A 106 -0.92 -20.29 -27.98
N ALA A 107 -1.84 -20.21 -27.04
CA ALA A 107 -1.70 -20.45 -25.62
C ALA A 107 -0.92 -21.75 -25.32
N LYS A 108 0.18 -21.59 -24.59
CA LYS A 108 0.91 -22.71 -23.99
C LYS A 108 0.34 -22.94 -22.59
N GLU A 109 -0.39 -24.04 -22.44
CA GLU A 109 -0.90 -24.51 -21.15
C GLU A 109 0.27 -24.67 -20.16
N ALA A 110 0.32 -23.84 -19.14
CA ALA A 110 1.09 -24.07 -17.93
C ALA A 110 0.17 -24.58 -16.85
N ALA A 111 0.49 -25.77 -16.34
CA ALA A 111 -0.29 -26.47 -15.32
C ALA A 111 -0.46 -25.60 -14.06
N ALA A 112 -1.68 -25.16 -13.81
CA ALA A 112 -2.06 -24.42 -12.63
C ALA A 112 -2.30 -25.40 -11.47
N GLY A 113 -1.46 -25.34 -10.45
CA GLY A 113 -1.83 -25.79 -9.11
C GLY A 113 -2.82 -24.77 -8.52
N GLU A 114 -3.97 -25.21 -8.08
CA GLU A 114 -4.99 -24.37 -7.47
C GLU A 114 -4.46 -23.74 -6.17
N ILE A 115 -4.22 -22.41 -6.20
CA ILE A 115 -4.05 -21.60 -5.02
C ILE A 115 -5.46 -21.16 -4.59
N PRO A 116 -5.88 -21.27 -3.32
CA PRO A 116 -7.20 -20.81 -2.89
C PRO A 116 -7.26 -19.29 -3.04
N THR A 117 -8.01 -18.86 -4.00
CA THR A 117 -8.22 -17.49 -4.39
C THR A 117 -9.37 -16.86 -3.63
N GLY A 118 -9.11 -15.78 -2.90
CA GLY A 118 -10.08 -14.70 -2.85
C GLY A 118 -10.28 -14.21 -4.29
N GLU A 119 -11.51 -13.96 -4.68
CA GLU A 119 -11.97 -13.73 -6.05
C GLU A 119 -11.09 -12.74 -6.83
N ALA A 120 -10.36 -13.23 -7.83
CA ALA A 120 -9.60 -12.41 -8.74
C ALA A 120 -10.55 -11.86 -9.82
N GLU A 121 -11.01 -10.63 -9.67
CA GLU A 121 -11.69 -9.91 -10.75
C GLU A 121 -10.67 -9.52 -11.82
N THR A 122 -10.70 -10.21 -12.96
CA THR A 122 -9.96 -9.84 -14.17
C THR A 122 -10.68 -8.69 -14.87
N GLY A 123 -10.29 -7.47 -14.54
CA GLY A 123 -10.74 -6.27 -15.24
C GLY A 123 -9.57 -5.33 -15.49
N GLU A 124 -9.33 -5.00 -16.75
CA GLU A 124 -8.19 -4.25 -17.32
C GLU A 124 -6.90 -5.08 -17.48
N GLY A 125 -6.80 -5.83 -18.61
CA GLY A 125 -5.56 -6.44 -19.15
C GLY A 125 -4.70 -7.16 -18.13
N ASP A 126 -4.68 -8.48 -18.13
CA ASP A 126 -3.76 -9.42 -17.44
C ASP A 126 -3.21 -9.08 -16.04
N LEU A 127 -3.81 -8.12 -15.30
CA LEU A 127 -3.39 -7.80 -13.94
C LEU A 127 -3.98 -8.80 -12.93
N ILE A 128 -3.10 -9.38 -12.13
CA ILE A 128 -3.47 -10.21 -10.99
C ILE A 128 -3.87 -9.28 -9.84
N ALA A 129 -5.08 -9.44 -9.31
CA ALA A 129 -5.54 -8.71 -8.14
C ALA A 129 -5.41 -9.59 -6.89
N ILE A 130 -4.77 -9.06 -5.85
CA ILE A 130 -4.63 -9.74 -4.56
C ILE A 130 -5.20 -8.85 -3.48
N ASP A 131 -6.13 -9.38 -2.68
CA ASP A 131 -6.68 -8.70 -1.50
C ASP A 131 -5.58 -8.51 -0.45
N ALA A 132 -5.55 -7.33 0.16
CA ALA A 132 -4.55 -6.97 1.15
C ALA A 132 -5.10 -5.97 2.17
N ARG A 133 -4.56 -6.01 3.38
CA ARG A 133 -4.79 -4.92 4.33
C ARG A 133 -4.11 -3.65 3.81
N PRO A 134 -4.70 -2.46 3.98
CA PRO A 134 -4.08 -1.20 3.56
C PRO A 134 -2.66 -1.00 4.08
N SER A 135 -2.40 -1.37 5.33
CA SER A 135 -1.06 -1.27 5.94
C SER A 135 0.00 -2.11 5.21
N ASP A 136 -0.35 -3.33 4.79
CA ASP A 136 0.57 -4.21 4.06
C ASP A 136 0.78 -3.70 2.63
N ALA A 137 -0.29 -3.27 1.98
CA ALA A 137 -0.25 -2.68 0.64
C ALA A 137 0.60 -1.40 0.62
N ILE A 138 0.44 -0.51 1.59
CA ILE A 138 1.25 0.71 1.75
C ILE A 138 2.71 0.34 2.01
N ALA A 139 2.98 -0.63 2.91
CA ALA A 139 4.34 -1.06 3.22
C ALA A 139 5.08 -1.66 2.00
N LEU A 140 4.36 -2.31 1.09
CA LEU A 140 4.90 -2.76 -0.19
C LEU A 140 5.08 -1.60 -1.17
N ALA A 141 4.09 -0.71 -1.29
CA ALA A 141 4.16 0.44 -2.18
C ALA A 141 5.37 1.34 -1.91
N VAL A 142 5.64 1.65 -0.64
CA VAL A 142 6.79 2.50 -0.26
C VAL A 142 8.15 1.83 -0.54
N ARG A 143 8.22 0.49 -0.56
CA ARG A 143 9.44 -0.26 -0.89
C ARG A 143 9.69 -0.37 -2.39
N THR A 144 8.63 -0.50 -3.15
CA THR A 144 8.71 -0.67 -4.61
C THR A 144 8.63 0.64 -5.39
N GLY A 145 8.34 1.75 -4.70
CA GLY A 145 8.10 3.04 -5.35
C GLY A 145 6.80 3.08 -6.15
N THR A 146 5.86 2.19 -5.84
CA THR A 146 4.61 2.04 -6.58
C THR A 146 3.57 3.04 -6.13
N ALA A 147 2.76 3.55 -7.07
CA ALA A 147 1.69 4.49 -6.79
C ALA A 147 0.57 3.86 -5.96
N ILE A 148 0.03 4.64 -5.03
CA ILE A 148 -1.13 4.29 -4.22
C ILE A 148 -2.32 5.09 -4.75
N TRP A 149 -3.38 4.38 -5.10
CA TRP A 149 -4.63 4.95 -5.59
C TRP A 149 -5.76 4.69 -4.62
N MET A 150 -6.68 5.63 -4.54
CA MET A 150 -7.90 5.48 -3.75
C MET A 150 -9.11 5.84 -4.59
N LEU A 151 -10.21 5.10 -4.45
CA LEU A 151 -11.44 5.46 -5.13
C LEU A 151 -11.98 6.79 -4.59
N GLU A 152 -12.55 7.61 -5.47
CA GLU A 152 -13.09 8.93 -5.12
C GLU A 152 -14.17 8.82 -4.02
N GLU A 153 -14.94 7.74 -4.02
CA GLU A 153 -15.98 7.46 -3.02
C GLU A 153 -15.37 7.30 -1.63
N VAL A 154 -14.26 6.56 -1.51
CA VAL A 154 -13.54 6.37 -0.25
C VAL A 154 -12.91 7.69 0.22
N VAL A 155 -12.35 8.47 -0.72
CA VAL A 155 -11.81 9.79 -0.40
C VAL A 155 -12.91 10.73 0.09
N ALA A 156 -14.08 10.72 -0.54
CA ALA A 156 -15.21 11.57 -0.15
C ALA A 156 -15.73 11.22 1.25
N GLU A 157 -15.73 9.93 1.61
CA GLU A 157 -16.22 9.45 2.90
C GLU A 157 -15.22 9.67 4.05
N ALA A 158 -13.92 9.37 3.80
CA ALA A 158 -12.92 9.27 4.87
C ALA A 158 -11.96 10.46 4.95
N SER A 159 -12.00 11.42 4.01
CA SER A 159 -11.03 12.51 4.01
C SER A 159 -11.32 13.55 5.08
N ILE A 160 -10.23 14.05 5.68
CA ILE A 160 -10.23 15.21 6.55
C ILE A 160 -9.40 16.33 5.93
N PRO A 161 -9.67 17.61 6.28
CA PRO A 161 -8.82 18.71 5.86
C PRO A 161 -7.40 18.55 6.44
N VAL A 162 -6.40 18.98 5.69
CA VAL A 162 -5.01 19.00 6.19
C VAL A 162 -4.85 20.14 7.18
N ASP A 163 -4.41 19.81 8.39
CA ASP A 163 -3.95 20.75 9.41
C ASP A 163 -2.44 20.54 9.61
N ALA A 164 -1.64 21.38 8.96
CA ALA A 164 -0.19 21.20 8.92
C ALA A 164 0.48 21.35 10.30
N GLU A 165 -0.09 22.14 11.21
CA GLU A 165 0.45 22.31 12.56
C GLU A 165 0.14 21.08 13.43
N ALA A 166 -1.10 20.63 13.45
CA ALA A 166 -1.51 19.42 14.18
C ALA A 166 -0.78 18.17 13.65
N ASP A 167 -0.68 18.00 12.33
CA ASP A 167 0.04 16.89 11.71
C ASP A 167 1.52 16.83 12.11
N SER A 168 2.18 17.98 12.18
CA SER A 168 3.59 18.06 12.58
C SER A 168 3.80 17.68 14.05
N GLU A 169 2.92 18.15 14.94
CA GLU A 169 2.96 17.81 16.37
C GLU A 169 2.75 16.31 16.61
N GLU A 170 1.77 15.70 15.92
CA GLU A 170 1.47 14.26 16.01
C GLU A 170 2.62 13.39 15.48
N GLN A 171 3.28 13.80 14.39
CA GLN A 171 4.45 13.12 13.86
C GLN A 171 5.64 13.17 14.82
N ASP A 172 5.88 14.32 15.46
CA ASP A 172 6.93 14.46 16.46
C ASP A 172 6.65 13.67 17.74
N GLN A 173 5.39 13.56 18.15
CA GLN A 173 4.97 12.68 19.25
C GLN A 173 5.22 11.22 18.91
N PHE A 174 4.92 10.80 17.68
CA PHE A 174 5.18 9.43 17.24
C PHE A 174 6.69 9.09 17.22
N ARG A 175 7.53 10.00 16.73
CA ARG A 175 9.00 9.83 16.78
C ARG A 175 9.51 9.66 18.21
N ARG A 176 9.07 10.52 19.12
CA ARG A 176 9.43 10.41 20.56
C ARG A 176 8.94 9.10 21.19
N PHE A 177 7.78 8.61 20.77
CA PHE A 177 7.24 7.34 21.24
C PHE A 177 8.12 6.15 20.80
N LEU A 178 8.62 6.16 19.57
CA LEU A 178 9.55 5.15 19.07
C LEU A 178 10.88 5.17 19.81
N ASP A 179 11.41 6.35 20.11
CA ASP A 179 12.69 6.51 20.84
C ASP A 179 12.61 6.06 22.29
N GLN A 180 11.44 6.03 22.91
CA GLN A 180 11.22 5.59 24.29
C GLN A 180 10.97 4.06 24.42
N GLY A 181 10.73 3.37 23.34
CA GLY A 181 10.41 1.93 23.29
C GLY A 181 11.56 1.02 22.86
N ALA A 182 12.77 1.58 22.68
CA ALA A 182 13.98 0.86 22.30
C ALA A 182 14.85 0.48 23.51
#